data_7830d1a9fb388ad879635a0a66ce231f
#
_entry.id   7830d1a9fb388ad879635a0a66ce231f
#
_cell.length_a   1.000
_cell.length_b   1.000
_cell.length_c   1.000
_cell.angle_alpha   90.00
_cell.angle_beta   90.00
_cell.angle_gamma   90.00
#
_symmetry.space_group_name_H-M   'P 1'
#
loop_
_entity.id
_entity.type
_entity.pdbx_description
1 polymer ?
#
loop_
_entity_poly.entity_id
_entity_poly.type
_entity_poly.pdbx_seq_one_letter_code
_entity_poly.pdbx_strand_id
1 'polypeptide(L)'
;MNDIMAPNRAGPSYAGEALETEIQYLLPTSRINRRFWAPGREYNTGVYRPYPVTIRNARLAGQPHTLDAHGFCISRHPTMVEDFTDPDQLSLYRDEVAEAAKALTGCDYVHCMSGQIRSPRIAGDGYQPPAAEAHVDFNSKTAHRIAESLYRKNRPDGPGYDRFIAFSLWRTFSAPPQDWPLALCEGPSVGDEDSVANVKVDVDEIPVGDALFAPIEGEEEMMAATIFKFSPNHRWWYFPDMTKDEVIFIKFHDSDHNRAWRSPHTAFHDNSRPDANVRESYEFRAIAYFEKNPA
;
A
#
# COMPACT_ATOMS: atom_id res chain seq x y z
N MET A 1 -20.41 -8.98 -16.03
CA MET A 1 -19.29 -9.92 -16.22
C MET A 1 -18.06 -9.04 -16.37
N ASN A 2 -17.36 -8.81 -15.28
CA ASN A 2 -16.17 -7.96 -15.29
C ASN A 2 -15.01 -8.81 -15.78
N ASP A 3 -14.44 -8.43 -16.92
CA ASP A 3 -13.24 -9.01 -17.46
C ASP A 3 -12.09 -8.78 -16.45
N ILE A 4 -11.84 -9.77 -15.60
CA ILE A 4 -10.54 -9.94 -14.96
C ILE A 4 -9.63 -10.27 -16.14
N MET A 5 -8.97 -9.23 -16.68
CA MET A 5 -8.17 -9.39 -17.89
C MET A 5 -7.09 -10.45 -17.67
N ALA A 6 -7.11 -11.43 -18.57
CA ALA A 6 -5.90 -12.15 -18.91
C ALA A 6 -4.80 -11.11 -19.24
N PRO A 7 -3.54 -11.34 -18.86
CA PRO A 7 -2.46 -10.39 -19.10
C PRO A 7 -2.43 -9.99 -20.57
N ASN A 8 -2.63 -8.69 -20.81
CA ASN A 8 -2.64 -8.16 -22.17
C ASN A 8 -1.23 -8.33 -22.76
N ARG A 9 -1.08 -9.18 -23.75
CA ARG A 9 0.15 -9.34 -24.54
C ARG A 9 0.28 -8.17 -25.50
N ALA A 10 0.49 -6.97 -24.97
CA ALA A 10 0.68 -5.76 -25.75
C ALA A 10 2.14 -5.32 -25.70
N GLY A 11 2.84 -5.52 -26.79
CA GLY A 11 4.18 -4.99 -27.08
C GLY A 11 5.35 -5.81 -26.51
N PRO A 12 6.58 -5.55 -26.96
CA PRO A 12 7.74 -6.24 -26.43
C PRO A 12 7.99 -5.78 -24.98
N SER A 13 7.57 -6.59 -24.03
CA SER A 13 7.96 -6.42 -22.63
C SER A 13 9.44 -6.70 -22.52
N TYR A 14 10.24 -5.68 -22.28
CA TYR A 14 11.69 -5.82 -22.04
C TYR A 14 12.00 -6.35 -20.63
N ALA A 15 10.99 -6.53 -19.79
CA ALA A 15 11.14 -7.09 -18.45
C ALA A 15 11.28 -8.60 -18.50
N GLY A 16 12.35 -9.14 -17.91
CA GLY A 16 12.57 -10.57 -17.72
C GLY A 16 11.53 -11.20 -16.80
N GLU A 17 11.65 -12.51 -16.56
CA GLU A 17 10.76 -13.25 -15.64
C GLU A 17 10.90 -12.80 -14.19
N ALA A 18 12.07 -12.33 -13.79
CA ALA A 18 12.38 -11.83 -12.47
C ALA A 18 13.55 -10.85 -12.49
N LEU A 19 13.63 -10.05 -11.42
CA LEU A 19 14.72 -9.13 -11.13
C LEU A 19 15.37 -9.50 -9.81
N GLU A 20 16.70 -9.51 -9.77
CA GLU A 20 17.47 -9.53 -8.52
C GLU A 20 17.72 -8.08 -8.10
N THR A 21 17.27 -7.72 -6.91
CA THR A 21 17.39 -6.38 -6.36
C THR A 21 17.46 -6.43 -4.84
N GLU A 22 17.36 -5.28 -4.18
CA GLU A 22 17.38 -5.19 -2.72
C GLU A 22 16.11 -4.50 -2.20
N ILE A 23 15.59 -4.99 -1.10
CA ILE A 23 14.51 -4.36 -0.34
C ILE A 23 15.01 -4.03 1.06
N GLN A 24 14.64 -2.86 1.56
CA GLN A 24 14.93 -2.45 2.93
C GLN A 24 14.01 -3.17 3.90
N TYR A 25 14.59 -3.90 4.84
CA TYR A 25 13.90 -4.58 5.93
C TYR A 25 14.40 -4.10 7.29
N LEU A 26 13.49 -4.13 8.26
CA LEU A 26 13.82 -3.83 9.64
C LEU A 26 14.82 -4.85 10.20
N LEU A 27 15.87 -4.37 10.85
CA LEU A 27 16.80 -5.28 11.56
C LEU A 27 16.10 -5.93 12.77
N PRO A 28 16.32 -7.23 13.03
CA PRO A 28 15.75 -7.93 14.18
C PRO A 28 16.15 -7.33 15.53
N THR A 29 17.23 -6.58 15.58
CA THR A 29 17.72 -5.88 16.79
C THR A 29 17.00 -4.56 17.07
N SER A 30 16.22 -4.04 16.12
CA SER A 30 15.43 -2.82 16.32
C SER A 30 14.23 -3.12 17.22
N ARG A 31 14.20 -2.54 18.42
CA ARG A 31 13.20 -2.87 19.45
C ARG A 31 12.07 -1.86 19.54
N ILE A 32 12.37 -0.58 19.31
CA ILE A 32 11.42 0.53 19.35
C ILE A 32 11.39 1.15 17.96
N ASN A 33 10.22 1.14 17.35
CA ASN A 33 10.03 1.58 15.99
C ASN A 33 8.97 2.66 15.97
N ARG A 34 9.42 3.91 16.06
CA ARG A 34 8.61 5.11 16.06
C ARG A 34 8.92 5.95 14.84
N ARG A 35 7.89 6.50 14.23
CA ARG A 35 7.99 7.48 13.17
C ARG A 35 7.49 8.82 13.73
N PHE A 36 8.43 9.68 14.14
CA PHE A 36 8.13 11.01 14.61
C PHE A 36 7.86 11.95 13.44
N TRP A 37 6.75 12.66 13.53
CA TRP A 37 6.36 13.67 12.55
C TRP A 37 6.33 15.04 13.22
N ALA A 38 7.14 15.97 12.72
CA ALA A 38 7.13 17.38 13.06
C ALA A 38 6.91 18.21 11.78
N PRO A 39 6.51 19.49 11.87
CA PRO A 39 6.33 20.35 10.71
C PRO A 39 7.56 20.34 9.79
N GLY A 40 7.39 19.85 8.55
CA GLY A 40 8.46 19.75 7.54
C GLY A 40 9.58 18.73 7.83
N ARG A 41 9.46 17.89 8.85
CA ARG A 41 10.50 16.92 9.24
C ARG A 41 9.90 15.59 9.69
N GLU A 42 10.58 14.52 9.35
CA GLU A 42 10.27 13.16 9.79
C GLU A 42 11.53 12.49 10.32
N TYR A 43 11.39 11.65 11.35
CA TYR A 43 12.45 10.81 11.86
C TYR A 43 11.93 9.43 12.26
N ASN A 44 12.56 8.38 11.75
CA ASN A 44 12.23 6.99 12.07
C ASN A 44 13.31 6.37 12.95
N THR A 45 12.92 5.81 14.10
CA THR A 45 13.87 5.13 15.02
C THR A 45 14.18 3.71 14.55
N GLY A 46 13.42 3.15 13.61
CA GLY A 46 13.70 1.83 13.04
C GLY A 46 15.04 1.81 12.32
N VAL A 47 15.79 0.73 12.52
CA VAL A 47 17.06 0.51 11.83
C VAL A 47 16.83 -0.49 10.71
N TYR A 48 17.09 -0.07 9.48
CA TYR A 48 16.85 -0.85 8.27
C TYR A 48 18.17 -1.28 7.62
N ARG A 49 18.09 -2.37 6.86
CA ARG A 49 19.18 -2.87 6.02
C ARG A 49 18.63 -3.38 4.71
N PRO A 50 19.33 -3.19 3.59
CA PRO A 50 18.99 -3.84 2.34
C PRO A 50 19.26 -5.35 2.42
N TYR A 51 18.33 -6.14 1.89
CA TYR A 51 18.46 -7.58 1.71
C TYR A 51 18.22 -7.93 0.25
N PRO A 52 19.03 -8.83 -0.32
CA PRO A 52 18.82 -9.29 -1.69
C PRO A 52 17.52 -10.09 -1.78
N VAL A 53 16.74 -9.79 -2.79
CA VAL A 53 15.45 -10.44 -3.09
C VAL A 53 15.28 -10.63 -4.58
N THR A 54 14.56 -11.70 -4.94
CA THR A 54 14.07 -11.92 -6.29
C THR A 54 12.64 -11.39 -6.39
N ILE A 55 12.40 -10.41 -7.26
CA ILE A 55 11.06 -9.88 -7.54
C ILE A 55 10.60 -10.40 -8.90
N ARG A 56 9.50 -11.17 -8.91
CA ARG A 56 8.98 -11.82 -10.12
C ARG A 56 8.07 -10.89 -10.91
N ASN A 57 8.08 -11.06 -12.23
CA ASN A 57 7.18 -10.36 -13.14
C ASN A 57 5.78 -10.97 -13.06
N ALA A 58 4.85 -10.26 -12.45
CA ALA A 58 3.48 -10.71 -12.26
C ALA A 58 2.67 -10.84 -13.58
N ARG A 59 3.10 -10.15 -14.65
CA ARG A 59 2.47 -10.28 -15.97
C ARG A 59 2.77 -11.62 -16.66
N LEU A 60 3.82 -12.31 -16.22
CA LEU A 60 4.21 -13.63 -16.69
C LEU A 60 3.77 -14.76 -15.77
N ALA A 61 3.06 -14.47 -14.69
CA ALA A 61 2.51 -15.47 -13.80
C ALA A 61 1.53 -16.38 -14.55
N GLY A 62 1.58 -17.68 -14.26
CA GLY A 62 0.69 -18.66 -14.91
C GLY A 62 -0.79 -18.48 -14.56
N GLN A 63 -1.10 -17.80 -13.47
CA GLN A 63 -2.44 -17.43 -13.05
C GLN A 63 -2.43 -15.98 -12.56
N PRO A 64 -3.54 -15.23 -12.73
CA PRO A 64 -3.64 -13.87 -12.24
C PRO A 64 -3.62 -13.82 -10.72
N HIS A 65 -2.96 -12.80 -10.17
CA HIS A 65 -3.03 -12.51 -8.74
C HIS A 65 -4.42 -12.03 -8.35
N THR A 66 -4.91 -12.51 -7.21
CA THR A 66 -6.24 -12.15 -6.68
C THR A 66 -6.13 -11.63 -5.26
N LEU A 67 -7.10 -10.81 -4.85
CA LEU A 67 -7.16 -10.26 -3.49
C LEU A 67 -7.23 -11.36 -2.42
N ASP A 68 -7.98 -12.42 -2.69
CA ASP A 68 -8.22 -13.47 -1.70
C ASP A 68 -7.05 -14.43 -1.55
N ALA A 69 -6.30 -14.69 -2.63
CA ALA A 69 -5.17 -15.60 -2.59
C ALA A 69 -3.83 -14.91 -2.32
N HIS A 70 -3.67 -13.63 -2.70
CA HIS A 70 -2.37 -12.96 -2.68
C HIS A 70 -2.35 -11.67 -1.84
N GLY A 71 -3.51 -11.03 -1.63
CA GLY A 71 -3.64 -9.75 -0.94
C GLY A 71 -3.54 -8.54 -1.88
N PHE A 72 -3.30 -8.75 -3.16
CA PHE A 72 -3.25 -7.72 -4.19
C PHE A 72 -3.74 -8.26 -5.54
N CYS A 73 -4.15 -7.34 -6.41
CA CYS A 73 -4.42 -7.63 -7.82
C CYS A 73 -4.21 -6.37 -8.67
N ILE A 74 -4.04 -6.56 -9.98
CA ILE A 74 -4.06 -5.48 -10.97
C ILE A 74 -5.39 -5.52 -11.73
N SER A 75 -5.91 -4.34 -12.06
CA SER A 75 -7.12 -4.19 -12.88
C SER A 75 -6.92 -3.06 -13.89
N ARG A 76 -7.54 -3.19 -15.05
CA ARG A 76 -7.68 -2.06 -15.97
C ARG A 76 -8.81 -1.18 -15.45
N HIS A 77 -8.48 0.06 -15.13
CA HIS A 77 -9.41 1.06 -14.63
C HIS A 77 -9.00 2.45 -15.15
N PRO A 78 -9.40 2.81 -16.37
CA PRO A 78 -9.18 4.13 -16.93
C PRO A 78 -9.73 5.20 -16.00
N THR A 79 -9.03 6.33 -15.91
CA THR A 79 -9.44 7.46 -15.08
C THR A 79 -9.71 8.69 -15.93
N MET A 80 -10.70 9.46 -15.50
CA MET A 80 -10.98 10.79 -16.07
C MET A 80 -10.10 11.88 -15.49
N VAL A 81 -9.33 11.58 -14.42
CA VAL A 81 -8.41 12.53 -13.80
C VAL A 81 -7.19 12.75 -14.71
N GLU A 82 -6.99 13.98 -15.14
CA GLU A 82 -5.84 14.38 -15.93
C GLU A 82 -4.70 14.92 -15.04
N ASP A 83 -5.08 15.66 -13.99
CA ASP A 83 -4.16 16.27 -13.03
C ASP A 83 -4.49 15.81 -11.59
N PHE A 84 -3.62 14.99 -11.01
CA PHE A 84 -3.75 14.51 -9.62
C PHE A 84 -3.35 15.56 -8.57
N THR A 85 -3.01 16.78 -8.97
CA THR A 85 -2.80 17.93 -8.06
C THR A 85 -4.03 18.82 -7.95
N ASP A 86 -5.01 18.65 -8.85
CA ASP A 86 -6.24 19.43 -8.89
C ASP A 86 -7.28 18.87 -7.90
N PRO A 87 -7.68 19.61 -6.84
CA PRO A 87 -8.65 19.13 -5.86
C PRO A 87 -10.02 18.78 -6.44
N ASP A 88 -10.47 19.47 -7.49
CA ASP A 88 -11.76 19.21 -8.13
C ASP A 88 -11.73 17.86 -8.85
N GLN A 89 -10.64 17.56 -9.55
CA GLN A 89 -10.45 16.25 -10.19
C GLN A 89 -10.25 15.13 -9.17
N LEU A 90 -9.63 15.40 -8.03
CA LEU A 90 -9.52 14.43 -6.95
C LEU A 90 -10.88 14.03 -6.35
N SER A 91 -11.87 14.92 -6.41
CA SER A 91 -13.24 14.56 -6.02
C SER A 91 -13.84 13.51 -6.96
N LEU A 92 -13.63 13.64 -8.26
CA LEU A 92 -14.03 12.62 -9.25
C LEU A 92 -13.30 11.28 -8.99
N TYR A 93 -12.01 11.35 -8.67
CA TYR A 93 -11.23 10.14 -8.39
C TYR A 93 -11.75 9.36 -7.18
N ARG A 94 -12.32 10.02 -6.18
CA ARG A 94 -12.94 9.35 -5.03
C ARG A 94 -14.10 8.45 -5.46
N ASP A 95 -14.94 8.93 -6.38
CA ASP A 95 -16.06 8.15 -6.90
C ASP A 95 -15.57 6.97 -7.74
N GLU A 96 -14.56 7.19 -8.60
CA GLU A 96 -13.91 6.12 -9.36
C GLU A 96 -13.33 5.03 -8.44
N VAL A 97 -12.66 5.41 -7.33
CA VAL A 97 -12.11 4.47 -6.34
C VAL A 97 -13.22 3.67 -5.68
N ALA A 98 -14.31 4.31 -5.29
CA ALA A 98 -15.44 3.64 -4.65
C ALA A 98 -16.10 2.61 -5.60
N GLU A 99 -16.29 2.98 -6.86
CA GLU A 99 -16.85 2.09 -7.89
C GLU A 99 -15.91 0.92 -8.18
N ALA A 100 -14.60 1.19 -8.36
CA ALA A 100 -13.60 0.15 -8.58
C ALA A 100 -13.55 -0.84 -7.42
N ALA A 101 -13.57 -0.34 -6.17
CA ALA A 101 -13.55 -1.18 -4.99
C ALA A 101 -14.80 -2.08 -4.91
N LYS A 102 -15.99 -1.54 -5.17
CA LYS A 102 -17.24 -2.33 -5.22
C LYS A 102 -17.18 -3.40 -6.31
N ALA A 103 -16.72 -3.02 -7.49
CA ALA A 103 -16.61 -3.95 -8.62
C ALA A 103 -15.63 -5.11 -8.35
N LEU A 104 -14.51 -4.82 -7.68
CA LEU A 104 -13.45 -5.80 -7.40
C LEU A 104 -13.76 -6.70 -6.20
N THR A 105 -14.46 -6.17 -5.19
CA THR A 105 -14.65 -6.87 -3.91
C THR A 105 -16.07 -7.36 -3.66
N GLY A 106 -17.06 -6.75 -4.32
CA GLY A 106 -18.49 -7.00 -4.03
C GLY A 106 -18.96 -6.37 -2.71
N CYS A 107 -18.22 -5.40 -2.15
CA CYS A 107 -18.60 -4.73 -0.91
C CYS A 107 -19.82 -3.82 -1.09
N ASP A 108 -20.53 -3.57 0.01
CA ASP A 108 -21.75 -2.75 0.00
C ASP A 108 -21.45 -1.26 0.11
N TYR A 109 -20.49 -0.89 0.93
CA TYR A 109 -20.13 0.50 1.20
C TYR A 109 -18.61 0.71 1.15
N VAL A 110 -18.18 1.84 0.59
CA VAL A 110 -16.77 2.26 0.57
C VAL A 110 -16.64 3.62 1.22
N HIS A 111 -15.78 3.72 2.23
CA HIS A 111 -15.36 5.00 2.79
C HIS A 111 -13.99 5.39 2.21
N CYS A 112 -13.97 6.41 1.37
CA CYS A 112 -12.76 6.99 0.82
C CYS A 112 -12.07 7.89 1.86
N MET A 113 -10.79 7.67 2.10
CA MET A 113 -10.00 8.41 3.10
C MET A 113 -9.24 9.58 2.45
N SER A 114 -8.01 9.33 2.05
CA SER A 114 -7.11 10.35 1.50
C SER A 114 -6.20 9.74 0.45
N GLY A 115 -5.73 10.57 -0.46
CA GLY A 115 -4.71 10.20 -1.43
C GLY A 115 -3.38 10.89 -1.16
N GLN A 116 -2.32 10.33 -1.74
CA GLN A 116 -0.96 10.81 -1.63
C GLN A 116 -0.24 10.67 -2.98
N ILE A 117 0.31 11.77 -3.47
CA ILE A 117 1.24 11.75 -4.60
C ILE A 117 2.62 11.33 -4.09
N ARG A 118 3.24 10.39 -4.84
CA ARG A 118 4.62 10.00 -4.60
C ARG A 118 5.45 10.26 -5.84
N SER A 119 6.50 11.07 -5.68
CA SER A 119 7.47 11.39 -6.72
C SER A 119 8.85 11.66 -6.09
N PRO A 120 9.95 11.18 -6.66
CA PRO A 120 11.30 11.53 -6.18
C PRO A 120 11.73 12.93 -6.59
N ARG A 121 11.03 13.59 -7.51
CA ARG A 121 11.42 14.90 -8.05
C ARG A 121 10.92 16.08 -7.22
N ILE A 122 9.89 15.90 -6.42
CA ILE A 122 9.18 17.01 -5.79
C ILE A 122 9.33 16.90 -4.28
N ALA A 123 10.10 17.84 -3.71
CA ALA A 123 10.10 18.08 -2.26
C ALA A 123 9.16 19.25 -1.98
N GLY A 124 8.12 19.05 -1.17
CA GLY A 124 7.17 20.09 -0.81
C GLY A 124 5.90 19.52 -0.19
N ASP A 125 5.03 20.41 0.29
CA ASP A 125 3.75 20.02 0.89
C ASP A 125 2.89 19.24 -0.10
N GLY A 126 2.48 18.03 0.29
CA GLY A 126 1.63 17.14 -0.51
C GLY A 126 2.36 16.09 -1.34
N TYR A 127 3.69 16.08 -1.36
CA TYR A 127 4.49 15.09 -2.09
C TYR A 127 5.36 14.28 -1.13
N GLN A 128 5.49 12.98 -1.40
CA GLN A 128 6.39 12.10 -0.67
C GLN A 128 7.28 11.31 -1.62
N PRO A 129 8.51 10.99 -1.23
CA PRO A 129 9.33 10.07 -2.00
C PRO A 129 8.72 8.68 -2.03
N PRO A 130 9.14 7.80 -2.96
CA PRO A 130 8.82 6.39 -2.91
C PRO A 130 9.19 5.80 -1.54
N ALA A 131 8.25 5.07 -0.91
CA ALA A 131 8.54 4.34 0.33
C ALA A 131 9.36 3.09 0.00
N ALA A 132 10.58 3.02 0.49
CA ALA A 132 11.55 1.99 0.12
C ALA A 132 11.73 0.88 1.17
N GLU A 133 11.06 0.95 2.31
CA GLU A 133 11.00 -0.11 3.31
C GLU A 133 9.80 -1.04 3.11
N ALA A 134 9.95 -2.33 3.40
CA ALA A 134 8.85 -3.29 3.37
C ALA A 134 7.85 -2.98 4.49
N HIS A 135 6.61 -2.60 4.12
CA HIS A 135 5.58 -2.17 5.06
C HIS A 135 4.16 -2.50 4.61
N VAL A 136 3.24 -2.35 5.55
CA VAL A 136 1.79 -2.21 5.33
C VAL A 136 1.32 -1.01 6.15
N ASP A 137 0.45 -0.17 5.59
CA ASP A 137 0.08 1.11 6.19
C ASP A 137 -0.66 1.01 7.52
N PHE A 138 -1.30 -0.13 7.80
CA PHE A 138 -2.00 -0.38 9.06
C PHE A 138 -1.54 -1.68 9.71
N ASN A 139 -1.45 -1.69 11.03
CA ASN A 139 -1.50 -2.94 11.78
C ASN A 139 -2.98 -3.33 12.05
N SER A 140 -3.21 -4.57 12.49
CA SER A 140 -4.57 -5.08 12.74
C SER A 140 -5.36 -4.22 13.73
N LYS A 141 -4.75 -3.82 14.87
CA LYS A 141 -5.43 -3.00 15.90
C LYS A 141 -5.88 -1.66 15.33
N THR A 142 -4.99 -0.98 14.62
CA THR A 142 -5.28 0.30 13.97
C THR A 142 -6.34 0.16 12.88
N ALA A 143 -6.26 -0.87 12.04
CA ALA A 143 -7.24 -1.12 10.99
C ALA A 143 -8.66 -1.29 11.57
N HIS A 144 -8.83 -2.10 12.59
CA HIS A 144 -10.14 -2.30 13.26
C HIS A 144 -10.66 -1.00 13.88
N ARG A 145 -9.82 -0.28 14.62
CA ARG A 145 -10.21 0.98 15.27
C ARG A 145 -10.64 2.03 14.26
N ILE A 146 -9.89 2.20 13.18
CA ILE A 146 -10.22 3.17 12.13
C ILE A 146 -11.49 2.76 11.40
N ALA A 147 -11.61 1.48 11.02
CA ALA A 147 -12.79 0.98 10.33
C ALA A 147 -14.07 1.21 11.17
N GLU A 148 -14.05 0.86 12.44
CA GLU A 148 -15.17 1.08 13.34
C GLU A 148 -15.54 2.55 13.50
N SER A 149 -14.54 3.40 13.75
CA SER A 149 -14.74 4.84 13.92
C SER A 149 -15.32 5.49 12.67
N LEU A 150 -14.77 5.17 11.49
CA LEU A 150 -15.24 5.74 10.23
C LEU A 150 -16.62 5.24 9.84
N TYR A 151 -16.91 3.95 10.07
CA TYR A 151 -18.25 3.43 9.79
C TYR A 151 -19.31 4.11 10.66
N ARG A 152 -19.13 4.15 11.97
CA ARG A 152 -20.05 4.83 12.90
C ARG A 152 -20.29 6.29 12.55
N LYS A 153 -19.22 7.01 12.15
CA LYS A 153 -19.32 8.43 11.81
C LYS A 153 -20.09 8.67 10.51
N ASN A 154 -19.91 7.83 9.50
CA ASN A 154 -20.42 8.09 8.15
C ASN A 154 -21.65 7.25 7.78
N ARG A 155 -21.97 6.24 8.58
CA ARG A 155 -23.14 5.35 8.44
C ARG A 155 -23.81 5.12 9.80
N PRO A 156 -24.23 6.20 10.52
CA PRO A 156 -24.78 6.07 11.88
C PRO A 156 -26.03 5.18 11.94
N ASP A 157 -26.85 5.20 10.88
CA ASP A 157 -28.07 4.40 10.74
C ASP A 157 -27.86 3.12 9.89
N GLY A 158 -26.60 2.79 9.58
CA GLY A 158 -26.27 1.59 8.81
C GLY A 158 -26.47 0.30 9.60
N PRO A 159 -26.65 -0.85 8.91
CA PRO A 159 -26.93 -2.13 9.56
C PRO A 159 -25.72 -2.71 10.33
N GLY A 160 -24.58 -2.06 10.30
CA GLY A 160 -23.31 -2.60 10.74
C GLY A 160 -22.63 -3.43 9.64
N TYR A 161 -21.48 -4.00 9.93
CA TYR A 161 -20.76 -4.83 8.97
C TYR A 161 -20.20 -6.09 9.64
N ASP A 162 -20.02 -7.15 8.84
CA ASP A 162 -19.43 -8.41 9.28
C ASP A 162 -17.95 -8.50 8.87
N ARG A 163 -17.56 -7.81 7.81
CA ARG A 163 -16.19 -7.78 7.27
C ARG A 163 -15.85 -6.39 6.77
N PHE A 164 -14.58 -6.04 6.84
CA PHE A 164 -14.03 -4.88 6.13
C PHE A 164 -12.67 -5.19 5.52
N ILE A 165 -12.32 -4.41 4.47
CA ILE A 165 -10.99 -4.40 3.87
C ILE A 165 -10.47 -2.97 3.89
N ALA A 166 -9.40 -2.71 4.62
CA ALA A 166 -8.63 -1.48 4.48
C ALA A 166 -7.62 -1.67 3.35
N PHE A 167 -7.59 -0.76 2.38
CA PHE A 167 -6.83 -0.95 1.14
C PHE A 167 -6.34 0.37 0.55
N SER A 168 -5.46 0.25 -0.43
CA SER A 168 -5.12 1.31 -1.37
C SER A 168 -5.45 0.89 -2.81
N LEU A 169 -5.94 1.84 -3.59
CA LEU A 169 -5.84 1.83 -5.06
C LEU A 169 -4.64 2.68 -5.44
N TRP A 170 -3.63 2.00 -5.98
CA TRP A 170 -2.38 2.63 -6.40
C TRP A 170 -2.27 2.62 -7.92
N ARG A 171 -1.92 3.78 -8.51
CA ARG A 171 -1.61 3.90 -9.94
C ARG A 171 -0.39 4.75 -10.18
N THR A 172 0.32 4.46 -11.28
CA THR A 172 1.29 5.37 -11.85
C THR A 172 0.63 6.25 -12.90
N PHE A 173 1.04 7.51 -12.98
CA PHE A 173 0.62 8.41 -14.06
C PHE A 173 1.80 8.91 -14.91
N SER A 174 3.04 8.57 -14.53
CA SER A 174 4.20 8.69 -15.43
C SER A 174 4.18 7.59 -16.49
N ALA A 175 4.75 7.88 -17.67
CA ALA A 175 4.85 6.90 -18.75
C ALA A 175 5.78 5.72 -18.37
N PRO A 176 5.48 4.49 -18.83
CA PRO A 176 6.41 3.38 -18.67
C PRO A 176 7.65 3.52 -19.57
N PRO A 177 8.75 2.84 -19.22
CA PRO A 177 9.00 2.16 -17.95
C PRO A 177 9.28 3.14 -16.82
N GLN A 178 8.98 2.75 -15.57
CA GLN A 178 9.25 3.58 -14.39
C GLN A 178 10.51 3.10 -13.67
N ASP A 179 11.29 4.05 -13.12
CA ASP A 179 12.55 3.82 -12.40
C ASP A 179 12.34 3.20 -11.00
N TRP A 180 11.18 3.48 -10.36
CA TRP A 180 10.82 2.99 -9.03
C TRP A 180 9.47 2.26 -9.05
N PRO A 181 9.37 1.08 -9.68
CA PRO A 181 8.13 0.30 -9.63
C PRO A 181 7.77 -0.11 -8.20
N LEU A 182 6.55 -0.61 -8.04
CA LEU A 182 6.02 -1.10 -6.77
C LEU A 182 6.17 -2.62 -6.70
N ALA A 183 6.88 -3.10 -5.67
CA ALA A 183 6.92 -4.50 -5.30
C ALA A 183 5.80 -4.83 -4.31
N LEU A 184 5.19 -6.00 -4.49
CA LEU A 184 4.05 -6.53 -3.74
C LEU A 184 4.40 -7.93 -3.24
N CYS A 185 4.25 -8.15 -1.94
CA CYS A 185 4.49 -9.46 -1.34
C CYS A 185 3.19 -10.23 -1.19
N GLU A 186 3.19 -11.51 -1.57
CA GLU A 186 2.06 -12.38 -1.31
C GLU A 186 1.79 -12.50 0.19
N GLY A 187 0.59 -12.12 0.64
CA GLY A 187 0.19 -12.17 2.04
C GLY A 187 0.47 -13.51 2.72
N PRO A 188 0.12 -14.66 2.11
CA PRO A 188 0.38 -15.98 2.69
C PRO A 188 1.86 -16.36 2.82
N SER A 189 2.78 -15.63 2.20
CA SER A 189 4.23 -15.86 2.34
C SER A 189 4.85 -15.15 3.54
N VAL A 190 4.05 -14.36 4.27
CA VAL A 190 4.52 -13.48 5.36
C VAL A 190 4.01 -13.99 6.70
N GLY A 191 4.93 -14.45 7.56
CA GLY A 191 4.61 -14.88 8.91
C GLY A 191 4.27 -13.70 9.84
N ASP A 192 3.54 -13.99 10.92
CA ASP A 192 3.25 -12.98 11.93
C ASP A 192 4.51 -12.57 12.70
N GLU A 193 5.45 -13.47 12.86
CA GLU A 193 6.77 -13.26 13.47
C GLU A 193 7.66 -12.29 12.69
N ASP A 194 7.40 -12.10 11.39
CA ASP A 194 8.11 -11.14 10.55
C ASP A 194 7.63 -9.70 10.79
N SER A 195 6.46 -9.56 11.40
CA SER A 195 5.72 -8.30 11.54
C SER A 195 6.15 -7.54 12.80
N VAL A 196 6.36 -6.24 12.66
CA VAL A 196 6.67 -5.33 13.79
C VAL A 196 5.84 -4.06 13.64
N ALA A 197 5.19 -3.64 14.71
CA ALA A 197 4.45 -2.38 14.71
C ALA A 197 5.41 -1.18 14.58
N ASN A 198 5.00 -0.20 13.77
CA ASN A 198 5.66 1.11 13.68
C ASN A 198 4.66 2.18 14.11
N VAL A 199 4.95 2.85 15.20
CA VAL A 199 4.08 3.82 15.84
C VAL A 199 4.32 5.19 15.25
N LYS A 200 3.25 5.87 14.81
CA LYS A 200 3.33 7.27 14.37
C LYS A 200 3.13 8.19 15.57
N VAL A 201 4.07 9.10 15.78
CA VAL A 201 4.07 10.09 16.87
C VAL A 201 4.13 11.49 16.28
N ASP A 202 3.02 12.22 16.36
CA ASP A 202 2.98 13.63 15.96
C ASP A 202 3.55 14.48 17.10
N VAL A 203 4.55 15.32 16.80
CA VAL A 203 5.27 16.18 17.76
C VAL A 203 5.54 17.56 17.16
N ASP A 204 5.69 18.57 17.99
CA ASP A 204 6.11 19.91 17.53
C ASP A 204 7.59 19.90 17.12
N GLU A 205 8.42 19.21 17.89
CA GLU A 205 9.85 19.02 17.62
C GLU A 205 10.24 17.55 17.79
N ILE A 206 11.11 17.05 16.89
CA ILE A 206 11.63 15.68 16.99
C ILE A 206 12.57 15.58 18.20
N PRO A 207 12.30 14.64 19.13
CA PRO A 207 13.20 14.38 20.27
C PRO A 207 14.62 14.02 19.80
N VAL A 208 15.59 14.19 20.68
CA VAL A 208 17.00 13.85 20.39
C VAL A 208 17.58 12.91 21.46
N GLY A 209 18.55 12.11 21.05
CA GLY A 209 19.24 11.17 21.95
C GLY A 209 18.28 10.18 22.61
N ASP A 210 18.43 9.96 23.91
CA ASP A 210 17.64 8.97 24.66
C ASP A 210 16.13 9.29 24.71
N ALA A 211 15.75 10.54 24.51
CA ALA A 211 14.34 10.96 24.47
C ALA A 211 13.57 10.31 23.31
N LEU A 212 14.24 9.91 22.22
CA LEU A 212 13.64 9.15 21.11
C LEU A 212 13.06 7.80 21.58
N PHE A 213 13.61 7.23 22.63
CA PHE A 213 13.32 5.89 23.15
C PHE A 213 12.63 5.91 24.52
N ALA A 214 12.38 7.12 25.07
CA ALA A 214 11.66 7.24 26.34
C ALA A 214 10.23 6.68 26.20
N PRO A 215 9.65 6.08 27.27
CA PRO A 215 8.28 5.59 27.25
C PRO A 215 7.29 6.71 26.88
N ILE A 216 6.32 6.39 26.02
CA ILE A 216 5.21 7.29 25.64
C ILE A 216 3.92 6.67 26.17
N GLU A 217 3.18 7.45 26.98
CA GLU A 217 1.89 7.01 27.51
C GLU A 217 0.88 6.81 26.37
N GLY A 218 0.17 5.67 26.37
CA GLY A 218 -0.81 5.35 25.33
C GLY A 218 -0.20 5.02 23.96
N GLU A 219 1.09 4.69 23.89
CA GLU A 219 1.76 4.38 22.63
C GLU A 219 1.08 3.25 21.83
N GLU A 220 0.52 2.27 22.53
CA GLU A 220 -0.18 1.15 21.94
C GLU A 220 -1.50 1.54 21.21
N GLU A 221 -2.03 2.73 21.49
CA GLU A 221 -3.22 3.28 20.84
C GLU A 221 -2.89 4.23 19.68
N MET A 222 -1.62 4.56 19.48
CA MET A 222 -1.20 5.46 18.41
C MET A 222 -1.37 4.78 17.05
N MET A 223 -1.69 5.59 16.04
CA MET A 223 -1.84 5.09 14.66
C MET A 223 -0.50 4.50 14.21
N ALA A 224 -0.52 3.25 13.77
CA ALA A 224 0.68 2.51 13.44
C ALA A 224 0.54 1.75 12.13
N ALA A 225 1.64 1.73 11.38
CA ALA A 225 1.89 0.82 10.27
C ALA A 225 2.43 -0.51 10.77
N THR A 226 2.56 -1.48 9.88
CA THR A 226 3.36 -2.68 10.09
C THR A 226 4.58 -2.62 9.19
N ILE A 227 5.75 -2.83 9.78
CA ILE A 227 7.03 -2.99 9.06
C ILE A 227 7.50 -4.42 9.22
N PHE A 228 8.40 -4.87 8.35
CA PHE A 228 8.76 -6.28 8.29
C PHE A 228 10.24 -6.50 8.48
N LYS A 229 10.58 -7.58 9.19
CA LYS A 229 11.89 -8.23 9.20
C LYS A 229 12.02 -9.09 7.94
N PHE A 230 13.25 -9.30 7.48
CA PHE A 230 13.51 -10.18 6.36
C PHE A 230 13.15 -11.63 6.68
N SER A 231 12.49 -12.27 5.72
CA SER A 231 12.28 -13.72 5.69
C SER A 231 12.55 -14.24 4.27
N PRO A 232 13.27 -15.36 4.12
CA PRO A 232 13.49 -15.99 2.80
C PRO A 232 12.20 -16.56 2.19
N ASN A 233 11.14 -16.66 2.98
CA ASN A 233 9.84 -17.14 2.52
C ASN A 233 9.03 -16.08 1.77
N HIS A 234 9.39 -14.80 1.90
CA HIS A 234 8.67 -13.71 1.24
C HIS A 234 8.71 -13.87 -0.27
N ARG A 235 7.54 -13.86 -0.91
CA ARG A 235 7.41 -13.97 -2.37
C ARG A 235 6.99 -12.63 -2.94
N TRP A 236 7.95 -11.98 -3.65
CA TRP A 236 7.78 -10.65 -4.21
C TRP A 236 7.42 -10.70 -5.69
N TRP A 237 6.54 -9.79 -6.08
CA TRP A 237 6.04 -9.60 -7.42
C TRP A 237 5.99 -8.11 -7.77
N TYR A 238 6.01 -7.80 -9.05
CA TYR A 238 5.74 -6.46 -9.55
C TYR A 238 5.05 -6.53 -10.91
N PHE A 239 4.39 -5.44 -11.29
CA PHE A 239 3.79 -5.30 -12.61
C PHE A 239 4.65 -4.32 -13.40
N PRO A 240 5.53 -4.78 -14.31
CA PRO A 240 6.35 -3.88 -15.13
C PRO A 240 5.49 -3.08 -16.10
N ASP A 241 6.03 -1.94 -16.54
CA ASP A 241 5.46 -1.10 -17.59
C ASP A 241 3.98 -0.73 -17.35
N MET A 242 3.63 -0.39 -16.11
CA MET A 242 2.28 0.03 -15.79
C MET A 242 1.90 1.32 -16.51
N THR A 243 0.68 1.35 -17.03
CA THR A 243 0.08 2.53 -17.64
C THR A 243 -0.87 3.24 -16.68
N LYS A 244 -1.22 4.48 -16.97
CA LYS A 244 -2.21 5.26 -16.22
C LYS A 244 -3.60 4.56 -16.14
N ASP A 245 -3.92 3.71 -17.11
CA ASP A 245 -5.18 2.97 -17.16
C ASP A 245 -5.21 1.75 -16.24
N GLU A 246 -4.13 1.43 -15.58
CA GLU A 246 -4.03 0.29 -14.68
C GLU A 246 -3.97 0.75 -13.22
N VAL A 247 -4.64 0.00 -12.34
CA VAL A 247 -4.58 0.19 -10.89
C VAL A 247 -4.21 -1.11 -10.21
N ILE A 248 -3.41 -1.00 -9.15
CA ILE A 248 -3.16 -2.10 -8.22
C ILE A 248 -4.06 -1.87 -7.00
N PHE A 249 -4.85 -2.88 -6.65
CA PHE A 249 -5.54 -2.95 -5.39
C PHE A 249 -4.65 -3.70 -4.38
N ILE A 250 -4.34 -3.06 -3.24
CA ILE A 250 -3.43 -3.59 -2.22
C ILE A 250 -4.16 -3.66 -0.89
N LYS A 251 -4.32 -4.84 -0.32
CA LYS A 251 -4.87 -4.98 1.03
C LYS A 251 -3.86 -4.53 2.08
N PHE A 252 -4.26 -3.59 2.91
CA PHE A 252 -3.57 -3.26 4.15
C PHE A 252 -4.03 -4.17 5.29
N HIS A 253 -5.33 -4.42 5.34
CA HIS A 253 -5.93 -5.35 6.29
C HIS A 253 -7.29 -5.83 5.77
N ASP A 254 -7.53 -7.11 5.85
CA ASP A 254 -8.84 -7.74 5.68
C ASP A 254 -9.22 -8.39 7.00
N SER A 255 -10.39 -8.11 7.54
CA SER A 255 -10.84 -8.70 8.80
C SER A 255 -11.16 -10.19 8.70
N ASP A 256 -11.29 -10.75 7.47
CA ASP A 256 -11.41 -12.18 7.21
C ASP A 256 -10.02 -12.79 6.96
N HIS A 257 -9.40 -13.31 8.01
CA HIS A 257 -8.07 -13.92 7.94
C HIS A 257 -8.05 -15.35 7.34
N ASN A 258 -9.17 -15.89 6.90
CA ASN A 258 -9.20 -17.13 6.09
C ASN A 258 -8.72 -16.88 4.65
N ARG A 259 -8.46 -15.62 4.29
CA ARG A 259 -7.97 -15.15 3.00
C ARG A 259 -6.61 -14.49 3.17
N ALA A 260 -5.94 -14.16 2.08
CA ALA A 260 -4.81 -13.25 2.15
C ALA A 260 -5.29 -11.90 2.71
N TRP A 261 -4.94 -11.61 3.95
CA TRP A 261 -5.52 -10.49 4.69
C TRP A 261 -4.68 -9.21 4.65
N ARG A 262 -3.45 -9.29 4.14
CA ARG A 262 -2.55 -8.14 3.93
C ARG A 262 -1.63 -8.41 2.75
N SER A 263 -1.02 -7.36 2.19
CA SER A 263 0.09 -7.46 1.25
C SER A 263 1.16 -6.44 1.60
N PRO A 264 2.30 -6.86 2.16
CA PRO A 264 3.46 -6.00 2.28
C PRO A 264 3.88 -5.46 0.91
N HIS A 265 4.27 -4.19 0.88
CA HIS A 265 4.67 -3.55 -0.34
C HIS A 265 5.80 -2.56 -0.10
N THR A 266 6.52 -2.22 -1.16
CA THR A 266 7.62 -1.28 -1.13
C THR A 266 7.95 -0.80 -2.54
N ALA A 267 8.47 0.40 -2.67
CA ALA A 267 9.13 0.81 -3.91
C ALA A 267 10.53 0.20 -3.96
N PHE A 268 10.98 -0.17 -5.16
CA PHE A 268 12.36 -0.60 -5.39
C PHE A 268 12.92 0.08 -6.63
N HIS A 269 14.23 0.25 -6.69
CA HIS A 269 14.88 0.82 -7.87
C HIS A 269 15.15 -0.27 -8.91
N ASP A 270 14.62 -0.08 -10.12
CA ASP A 270 14.87 -1.01 -11.24
C ASP A 270 16.12 -0.56 -12.05
N ASN A 271 17.27 -1.06 -11.64
CA ASN A 271 18.55 -0.79 -12.31
C ASN A 271 18.68 -1.47 -13.70
N SER A 272 17.76 -2.34 -14.08
CA SER A 272 17.78 -3.01 -15.37
C SER A 272 17.27 -2.13 -16.51
N ARG A 273 16.66 -0.98 -16.18
CA ARG A 273 16.01 -0.07 -17.13
C ARG A 273 16.68 1.32 -17.11
N PRO A 274 17.81 1.52 -17.82
CA PRO A 274 18.51 2.80 -17.84
C PRO A 274 17.72 3.92 -18.57
N ASP A 275 16.72 3.54 -19.35
CA ASP A 275 15.79 4.42 -20.08
C ASP A 275 14.51 4.74 -19.31
N ALA A 276 14.40 4.31 -18.06
CA ALA A 276 13.19 4.49 -17.25
C ALA A 276 12.88 5.96 -16.96
N ASN A 277 11.59 6.26 -17.00
CA ASN A 277 11.05 7.55 -16.57
C ASN A 277 11.00 7.62 -15.05
N VAL A 278 11.15 8.82 -14.52
CA VAL A 278 10.93 9.05 -13.09
C VAL A 278 9.48 8.73 -12.75
N ARG A 279 9.29 7.85 -11.77
CA ARG A 279 7.96 7.44 -11.35
C ARG A 279 7.20 8.58 -10.66
N GLU A 280 6.01 8.83 -11.17
CA GLU A 280 4.98 9.62 -10.50
C GLU A 280 3.75 8.73 -10.31
N SER A 281 3.26 8.65 -9.08
CA SER A 281 2.17 7.76 -8.72
C SER A 281 1.22 8.39 -7.71
N TYR A 282 -0.01 7.90 -7.70
CA TYR A 282 -1.03 8.28 -6.74
C TYR A 282 -1.50 7.05 -5.98
N GLU A 283 -1.46 7.14 -4.67
CA GLU A 283 -1.97 6.18 -3.73
C GLU A 283 -3.24 6.73 -3.12
N PHE A 284 -4.35 5.99 -3.19
CA PHE A 284 -5.62 6.43 -2.59
C PHE A 284 -6.15 5.38 -1.64
N ARG A 285 -6.25 5.75 -0.36
CA ARG A 285 -6.66 4.85 0.72
C ARG A 285 -8.16 4.87 0.93
N ALA A 286 -8.74 3.71 1.17
CA ALA A 286 -10.16 3.55 1.45
C ALA A 286 -10.41 2.31 2.31
N ILE A 287 -11.64 2.22 2.82
CA ILE A 287 -12.14 1.03 3.52
C ILE A 287 -13.41 0.57 2.84
N ALA A 288 -13.42 -0.70 2.43
CA ALA A 288 -14.58 -1.40 1.90
C ALA A 288 -15.27 -2.16 3.03
N TYR A 289 -16.57 -2.01 3.16
CA TYR A 289 -17.40 -2.68 4.19
C TYR A 289 -18.38 -3.64 3.54
N PHE A 290 -18.51 -4.81 4.12
CA PHE A 290 -19.52 -5.81 3.80
C PHE A 290 -20.56 -5.72 4.91
N GLU A 291 -21.66 -5.05 4.60
CA GLU A 291 -22.71 -4.72 5.56
C GLU A 291 -23.52 -5.99 5.93
N LYS A 292 -24.06 -5.99 7.13
CA LYS A 292 -24.94 -7.07 7.58
C LYS A 292 -26.23 -7.05 6.76
N ASN A 293 -26.72 -8.22 6.39
CA ASN A 293 -28.04 -8.30 5.81
C ASN A 293 -29.06 -7.78 6.82
N PRO A 294 -29.97 -6.90 6.40
CA PRO A 294 -31.07 -6.50 7.28
C PRO A 294 -31.86 -7.76 7.66
N ALA A 295 -32.11 -7.91 8.97
CA ALA A 295 -32.86 -9.03 9.55
C ALA A 295 -34.33 -9.01 9.11
#